data_849ded9b3829329d84fd084299ed22c0
#
_entry.id   849ded9b3829329d84fd084299ed22c0
#
_cell.length_a   1.000
_cell.length_b   1.000
_cell.length_c   1.000
_cell.angle_alpha   90.00
_cell.angle_beta   90.00
_cell.angle_gamma   90.00
#
_symmetry.space_group_name_H-M   'P 1'
#
loop_
_entity.id
_entity.type
_entity.pdbx_description
1 polymer ?
#
loop_
_entity_poly.entity_id
_entity_poly.type
_entity_poly.pdbx_seq_one_letter_code
_entity_poly.pdbx_strand_id
1 'polypeptide(L)'
;MIVDVHTHLPTHPDEVPADQVKTEETMRSGEVVTLTNTIDDYLRDMAPVDKAFLFGIAPRPWLKGAFQDRTFGAGIGWDSSLNHNDVASITAKRAPDKIIPFMSLHPKDPGWRDEYDRCVGDLGCKGIKLGPNYQDFDPTGPEAFKMFSRLEADGIPIVFHQGTSPMRDAPLSYAHPLTTEKVAMAFPDLKIMLAHLAHPWQVDCLTVVRKHPNVWADVSAQFYRPYSFWQGMRLFHEWGCTEKILFASDWPVTKPQDDIDHLRLLPKFAKDHHLPTIPEAD
;
A
#
# COMPACT_ATOMS: atom_id res chain seq x y z
N MET A 1 19.76 -0.77 -5.24
CA MET A 1 18.82 -1.47 -4.35
C MET A 1 17.41 -1.03 -4.73
N ILE A 2 16.55 -1.99 -5.06
CA ILE A 2 15.13 -1.74 -5.36
C ILE A 2 14.31 -2.22 -4.16
N VAL A 3 13.44 -1.36 -3.63
CA VAL A 3 12.54 -1.69 -2.53
C VAL A 3 11.10 -1.52 -3.01
N ASP A 4 10.32 -2.60 -2.97
CA ASP A 4 8.88 -2.53 -3.20
C ASP A 4 8.19 -2.17 -1.89
N VAL A 5 7.68 -0.95 -1.80
CA VAL A 5 7.14 -0.42 -0.54
C VAL A 5 5.64 -0.69 -0.36
N HIS A 6 5.01 -1.46 -1.29
CA HIS A 6 3.57 -1.72 -1.23
C HIS A 6 3.22 -3.09 -1.80
N THR A 7 3.15 -4.09 -0.92
CA THR A 7 2.69 -5.43 -1.28
C THR A 7 1.71 -5.96 -0.24
N HIS A 8 0.76 -6.79 -0.69
CA HIS A 8 -0.26 -7.38 0.17
C HIS A 8 0.05 -8.82 0.56
N LEU A 9 -0.69 -9.32 1.54
CA LEU A 9 -0.49 -10.65 2.10
C LEU A 9 -0.84 -11.77 1.10
N PRO A 10 -0.08 -12.88 1.09
CA PRO A 10 -0.53 -14.09 0.43
C PRO A 10 -1.81 -14.62 1.09
N THR A 11 -2.71 -15.16 0.27
CA THR A 11 -4.02 -15.64 0.73
C THR A 11 -3.95 -17.03 1.39
N HIS A 12 -2.92 -17.80 1.07
CA HIS A 12 -2.70 -19.17 1.55
C HIS A 12 -1.25 -19.37 1.96
N PRO A 13 -0.97 -20.23 2.95
CA PRO A 13 0.41 -20.52 3.34
C PRO A 13 1.16 -21.33 2.27
N ASP A 14 0.58 -22.43 1.76
CA ASP A 14 1.30 -23.40 0.93
C ASP A 14 0.59 -23.74 -0.38
N GLU A 15 -0.74 -23.91 -0.40
CA GLU A 15 -1.51 -24.35 -1.57
C GLU A 15 -2.84 -23.60 -1.66
N VAL A 16 -3.24 -23.24 -2.88
CA VAL A 16 -4.58 -22.68 -3.16
C VAL A 16 -5.47 -23.81 -3.67
N PRO A 17 -6.50 -24.25 -2.92
CA PRO A 17 -7.47 -25.21 -3.43
C PRO A 17 -8.15 -24.72 -4.69
N ALA A 18 -8.42 -25.63 -5.66
CA ALA A 18 -8.94 -25.28 -6.97
C ALA A 18 -10.29 -24.53 -6.92
N ASP A 19 -11.12 -24.82 -5.91
CA ASP A 19 -12.40 -24.16 -5.66
C ASP A 19 -12.28 -22.80 -4.98
N GLN A 20 -11.08 -22.43 -4.53
CA GLN A 20 -10.77 -21.14 -3.90
C GLN A 20 -9.99 -20.19 -4.81
N VAL A 21 -9.65 -20.61 -6.02
CA VAL A 21 -8.97 -19.75 -6.99
C VAL A 21 -9.89 -18.59 -7.37
N LYS A 22 -9.44 -17.37 -7.11
CA LYS A 22 -10.14 -16.12 -7.47
C LYS A 22 -9.32 -15.35 -8.49
N THR A 23 -9.96 -14.99 -9.59
CA THR A 23 -9.41 -14.13 -10.62
C THR A 23 -10.33 -12.93 -10.82
N GLU A 24 -9.74 -11.77 -11.07
CA GLU A 24 -10.47 -10.57 -11.45
C GLU A 24 -9.86 -9.97 -12.72
N GLU A 25 -10.69 -9.42 -13.58
CA GLU A 25 -10.24 -8.62 -14.71
C GLU A 25 -9.80 -7.26 -14.17
N THR A 26 -8.53 -6.90 -14.40
CA THR A 26 -8.03 -5.58 -14.00
C THR A 26 -8.77 -4.51 -14.79
N MET A 27 -9.27 -3.53 -14.07
CA MET A 27 -10.13 -2.49 -14.61
C MET A 27 -9.62 -1.93 -15.93
N ARG A 28 -10.24 -2.32 -17.05
CA ARG A 28 -10.12 -1.74 -18.39
C ARG A 28 -8.91 -2.14 -19.24
N SER A 29 -7.95 -2.93 -18.74
CA SER A 29 -6.86 -3.46 -19.56
C SER A 29 -7.22 -4.79 -20.23
N GLY A 30 -8.25 -5.48 -19.73
CA GLY A 30 -8.61 -6.84 -20.17
C GLY A 30 -7.67 -7.91 -19.62
N GLU A 31 -6.69 -7.54 -18.80
CA GLU A 31 -5.79 -8.49 -18.16
C GLU A 31 -6.47 -9.15 -16.97
N VAL A 32 -6.30 -10.46 -16.84
CA VAL A 32 -6.83 -11.24 -15.72
C VAL A 32 -5.75 -11.38 -14.66
N VAL A 33 -6.05 -10.92 -13.45
CA VAL A 33 -5.20 -11.05 -12.28
C VAL A 33 -5.71 -12.16 -11.38
N THR A 34 -4.81 -13.04 -10.93
CA THR A 34 -5.12 -14.05 -9.92
C THR A 34 -4.86 -13.44 -8.53
N LEU A 35 -5.94 -13.27 -7.77
CA LEU A 35 -5.88 -12.67 -6.43
C LEU A 35 -5.55 -13.66 -5.32
N THR A 36 -5.73 -14.98 -5.59
CA THR A 36 -5.37 -16.04 -4.65
C THR A 36 -3.99 -16.57 -4.95
N ASN A 37 -3.15 -16.69 -3.92
CA ASN A 37 -1.74 -16.97 -4.06
C ASN A 37 -1.16 -17.54 -2.75
N THR A 38 0.02 -18.12 -2.85
CA THR A 38 0.76 -18.72 -1.73
C THR A 38 1.94 -17.85 -1.31
N ILE A 39 2.59 -18.22 -0.20
CA ILE A 39 3.88 -17.60 0.20
C ILE A 39 4.93 -17.82 -0.89
N ASP A 40 4.98 -19.01 -1.49
CA ASP A 40 5.98 -19.31 -2.53
C ASP A 40 5.72 -18.51 -3.82
N ASP A 41 4.45 -18.27 -4.19
CA ASP A 41 4.10 -17.34 -5.27
C ASP A 41 4.58 -15.93 -4.98
N TYR A 42 4.33 -15.44 -3.78
CA TYR A 42 4.79 -14.13 -3.34
C TYR A 42 6.31 -14.01 -3.43
N LEU A 43 7.05 -14.95 -2.83
CA LEU A 43 8.52 -14.91 -2.82
C LEU A 43 9.11 -15.02 -4.23
N ARG A 44 8.51 -15.83 -5.11
CA ARG A 44 8.89 -15.92 -6.52
C ARG A 44 8.70 -14.57 -7.24
N ASP A 45 7.54 -13.95 -7.06
CA ASP A 45 7.21 -12.70 -7.72
C ASP A 45 8.02 -11.52 -7.18
N MET A 46 8.48 -11.59 -5.92
CA MET A 46 9.40 -10.61 -5.33
C MET A 46 10.88 -10.81 -5.74
N ALA A 47 11.22 -11.79 -6.58
CA ALA A 47 12.61 -12.01 -7.00
C ALA A 47 13.32 -10.76 -7.57
N PRO A 48 12.66 -9.89 -8.37
CA PRO A 48 13.28 -8.71 -8.97
C PRO A 48 13.68 -7.60 -8.00
N VAL A 49 13.15 -7.59 -6.77
CA VAL A 49 13.41 -6.54 -5.78
C VAL A 49 14.31 -7.03 -4.65
N ASP A 50 15.07 -6.12 -4.03
CA ASP A 50 15.96 -6.44 -2.91
C ASP A 50 15.20 -6.56 -1.59
N LYS A 51 14.19 -5.70 -1.39
CA LYS A 51 13.32 -5.67 -0.20
C LYS A 51 11.88 -5.47 -0.61
N ALA A 52 10.94 -5.93 0.23
CA ALA A 52 9.52 -5.64 0.07
C ALA A 52 8.84 -5.38 1.42
N PHE A 53 7.97 -4.38 1.47
CA PHE A 53 7.07 -4.16 2.61
C PHE A 53 5.83 -5.02 2.41
N LEU A 54 5.46 -5.76 3.43
CA LEU A 54 4.35 -6.70 3.40
C LEU A 54 3.32 -6.38 4.47
N PHE A 55 2.06 -6.21 4.07
CA PHE A 55 0.98 -5.85 5.00
C PHE A 55 -0.41 -6.31 4.54
N GLY A 56 -1.29 -6.44 5.53
CA GLY A 56 -2.74 -6.49 5.33
C GLY A 56 -3.41 -5.17 5.68
N ILE A 57 -4.74 -5.19 5.74
CA ILE A 57 -5.56 -4.08 6.25
C ILE A 57 -6.44 -4.64 7.38
N ALA A 58 -6.37 -4.03 8.56
CA ALA A 58 -7.18 -4.41 9.70
C ALA A 58 -8.68 -4.24 9.40
N PRO A 59 -9.52 -5.21 9.74
CA PRO A 59 -10.95 -5.12 9.54
C PRO A 59 -11.58 -4.02 10.42
N ARG A 60 -12.77 -3.58 10.05
CA ARG A 60 -13.62 -2.73 10.90
C ARG A 60 -14.05 -3.53 12.14
N PRO A 61 -13.80 -3.07 13.38
CA PRO A 61 -14.06 -3.88 14.58
C PRO A 61 -15.52 -4.28 14.78
N TRP A 62 -16.45 -3.55 14.18
CA TRP A 62 -17.90 -3.83 14.25
C TRP A 62 -18.43 -4.74 13.13
N LEU A 63 -17.61 -5.06 12.12
CA LEU A 63 -17.99 -5.97 11.03
C LEU A 63 -17.34 -7.33 11.26
N LYS A 64 -18.08 -8.24 11.88
CA LYS A 64 -17.63 -9.62 12.03
C LYS A 64 -17.69 -10.36 10.69
N GLY A 65 -16.54 -10.77 10.17
CA GLY A 65 -16.42 -11.74 9.06
C GLY A 65 -16.56 -11.20 7.62
N ALA A 66 -17.34 -10.15 7.37
CA ALA A 66 -17.68 -9.73 6.02
C ALA A 66 -16.56 -8.94 5.29
N PHE A 67 -15.62 -8.37 6.03
CA PHE A 67 -14.56 -7.53 5.46
C PHE A 67 -13.32 -8.32 5.08
N GLN A 68 -13.04 -9.41 5.77
CA GLN A 68 -11.91 -10.30 5.47
C GLN A 68 -12.02 -10.94 4.08
N ASP A 69 -13.28 -11.16 3.61
CA ASP A 69 -13.54 -11.74 2.29
C ASP A 69 -13.40 -10.77 1.11
N ARG A 70 -13.30 -9.45 1.36
CA ARG A 70 -13.40 -8.43 0.29
C ARG A 70 -12.15 -7.60 0.08
N THR A 71 -11.25 -7.54 1.03
CA THR A 71 -10.05 -6.71 0.96
C THR A 71 -8.79 -7.53 1.13
N PHE A 72 -8.08 -7.72 0.02
CA PHE A 72 -6.69 -8.14 -0.03
C PHE A 72 -6.27 -9.19 1.02
N GLY A 73 -7.07 -10.20 1.15
CA GLY A 73 -6.66 -11.57 1.27
C GLY A 73 -6.09 -12.12 2.56
N ALA A 74 -6.04 -11.46 3.68
CA ALA A 74 -5.66 -12.19 4.88
C ALA A 74 -6.87 -12.97 5.42
N GLY A 75 -6.90 -14.27 5.25
CA GLY A 75 -7.84 -15.11 5.97
C GLY A 75 -8.46 -16.30 5.25
N ILE A 76 -8.41 -16.38 3.92
CA ILE A 76 -9.14 -17.44 3.20
C ILE A 76 -8.52 -18.82 3.45
N GLY A 77 -7.21 -18.96 3.34
CA GLY A 77 -6.49 -20.23 3.48
C GLY A 77 -5.66 -20.35 4.75
N TRP A 78 -5.73 -19.37 5.65
CA TRP A 78 -4.97 -19.36 6.89
C TRP A 78 -5.82 -19.88 8.07
N ASP A 79 -5.13 -20.37 9.11
CA ASP A 79 -5.78 -20.75 10.36
C ASP A 79 -6.56 -19.56 10.93
N SER A 80 -7.82 -19.78 11.31
CA SER A 80 -8.73 -18.75 11.80
C SER A 80 -8.32 -18.11 13.14
N SER A 81 -7.35 -18.70 13.84
CA SER A 81 -6.76 -18.10 15.04
C SER A 81 -5.73 -17.01 14.74
N LEU A 82 -5.23 -16.94 13.48
CA LEU A 82 -4.27 -15.95 13.04
C LEU A 82 -4.98 -14.70 12.52
N ASN A 83 -4.40 -13.55 12.82
CA ASN A 83 -4.81 -12.31 12.19
C ASN A 83 -3.84 -11.90 11.06
N HIS A 84 -4.15 -10.82 10.35
CA HIS A 84 -3.33 -10.31 9.23
C HIS A 84 -1.90 -9.93 9.66
N ASN A 85 -1.66 -9.52 10.92
CA ASN A 85 -0.33 -9.20 11.43
C ASN A 85 0.50 -10.47 11.67
N ASP A 86 -0.15 -11.55 12.13
CA ASP A 86 0.49 -12.86 12.23
C ASP A 86 0.94 -13.38 10.86
N VAL A 87 0.05 -13.27 9.86
CA VAL A 87 0.34 -13.68 8.48
C VAL A 87 1.52 -12.89 7.90
N ALA A 88 1.57 -11.57 8.12
CA ALA A 88 2.71 -10.74 7.69
C ALA A 88 4.03 -11.22 8.31
N SER A 89 4.03 -11.46 9.63
CA SER A 89 5.21 -11.95 10.36
C SER A 89 5.63 -13.35 9.92
N ILE A 90 4.69 -14.28 9.75
CA ILE A 90 4.98 -15.65 9.30
C ILE A 90 5.59 -15.63 7.91
N THR A 91 5.00 -14.86 6.99
CA THR A 91 5.53 -14.73 5.62
C THR A 91 6.92 -14.09 5.63
N ALA A 92 7.13 -13.04 6.42
CA ALA A 92 8.44 -12.39 6.52
C ALA A 92 9.53 -13.32 7.07
N LYS A 93 9.20 -14.22 7.98
CA LYS A 93 10.13 -15.23 8.52
C LYS A 93 10.63 -16.24 7.48
N ARG A 94 9.92 -16.40 6.34
CA ARG A 94 10.37 -17.25 5.22
C ARG A 94 11.53 -16.63 4.43
N ALA A 95 11.64 -15.27 4.45
CA ALA A 95 12.72 -14.53 3.79
C ALA A 95 13.07 -13.25 4.62
N PRO A 96 13.67 -13.39 5.82
CA PRO A 96 13.83 -12.30 6.77
C PRO A 96 14.76 -11.17 6.29
N ASP A 97 15.69 -11.49 5.40
CA ASP A 97 16.58 -10.50 4.80
C ASP A 97 15.91 -9.70 3.67
N LYS A 98 14.73 -10.13 3.21
CA LYS A 98 14.02 -9.55 2.08
C LYS A 98 12.70 -8.91 2.47
N ILE A 99 11.89 -9.59 3.28
CA ILE A 99 10.52 -9.15 3.58
C ILE A 99 10.48 -8.42 4.91
N ILE A 100 9.91 -7.23 4.88
CA ILE A 100 9.76 -6.34 6.03
C ILE A 100 8.27 -6.30 6.38
N PRO A 101 7.84 -6.93 7.49
CA PRO A 101 6.44 -6.94 7.86
C PRO A 101 6.00 -5.57 8.40
N PHE A 102 4.84 -5.12 7.93
CA PHE A 102 4.13 -3.98 8.48
C PHE A 102 2.84 -4.46 9.11
N MET A 103 2.49 -3.87 10.25
CA MET A 103 1.21 -4.13 10.91
C MET A 103 0.07 -3.36 10.25
N SER A 104 -1.16 -3.73 10.57
CA SER A 104 -2.33 -2.89 10.36
C SER A 104 -3.21 -2.96 11.61
N LEU A 105 -3.71 -1.82 12.05
CA LEU A 105 -4.50 -1.66 13.26
C LEU A 105 -5.72 -0.78 12.95
N HIS A 106 -6.73 -0.85 13.80
CA HIS A 106 -7.86 0.06 13.69
C HIS A 106 -7.90 0.99 14.91
N PRO A 107 -7.91 2.34 14.74
CA PRO A 107 -7.80 3.28 15.86
C PRO A 107 -8.99 3.22 16.84
N LYS A 108 -10.14 2.71 16.38
CA LYS A 108 -11.34 2.51 17.24
C LYS A 108 -11.42 1.12 17.86
N ASP A 109 -10.44 0.23 17.61
CA ASP A 109 -10.36 -1.05 18.31
C ASP A 109 -9.83 -0.81 19.74
N PRO A 110 -10.56 -1.21 20.80
CA PRO A 110 -10.09 -1.05 22.18
C PRO A 110 -8.73 -1.71 22.45
N GLY A 111 -8.44 -2.82 21.77
CA GLY A 111 -7.21 -3.61 21.94
C GLY A 111 -6.04 -3.15 21.09
N TRP A 112 -6.15 -2.05 20.33
CA TRP A 112 -5.11 -1.68 19.38
C TRP A 112 -3.73 -1.45 20.00
N ARG A 113 -3.66 -1.03 21.28
CA ARG A 113 -2.38 -0.78 21.96
C ARG A 113 -1.63 -2.06 22.26
N ASP A 114 -2.33 -3.05 22.78
CA ASP A 114 -1.74 -4.36 23.11
C ASP A 114 -1.28 -5.05 21.83
N GLU A 115 -2.10 -4.97 20.76
CA GLU A 115 -1.72 -5.49 19.46
C GLU A 115 -0.54 -4.71 18.83
N TYR A 116 -0.47 -3.40 19.02
CA TYR A 116 0.69 -2.59 18.59
C TYR A 116 1.97 -3.07 19.27
N ASP A 117 1.94 -3.22 20.60
CA ASP A 117 3.10 -3.66 21.38
C ASP A 117 3.55 -5.07 20.96
N ARG A 118 2.59 -5.97 20.71
CA ARG A 118 2.84 -7.30 20.16
C ARG A 118 3.46 -7.25 18.76
N CYS A 119 2.93 -6.42 17.87
CA CYS A 119 3.44 -6.27 16.51
C CYS A 119 4.89 -5.78 16.48
N VAL A 120 5.21 -4.79 17.28
CA VAL A 120 6.57 -4.22 17.34
C VAL A 120 7.54 -5.17 18.06
N GLY A 121 7.13 -5.74 19.18
CA GLY A 121 7.96 -6.60 20.04
C GLY A 121 8.12 -8.02 19.50
N ASP A 122 7.00 -8.72 19.29
CA ASP A 122 7.02 -10.17 19.03
C ASP A 122 6.99 -10.49 17.52
N LEU A 123 6.24 -9.71 16.75
CA LEU A 123 6.05 -9.95 15.31
C LEU A 123 7.12 -9.26 14.44
N GLY A 124 7.86 -8.30 14.99
CA GLY A 124 8.97 -7.63 14.32
C GLY A 124 8.54 -6.63 13.25
N CYS A 125 7.29 -6.14 13.29
CA CYS A 125 6.78 -5.15 12.36
C CYS A 125 7.57 -3.83 12.42
N LYS A 126 7.81 -3.22 11.25
CA LYS A 126 8.64 -2.01 11.11
C LYS A 126 7.87 -0.78 10.66
N GLY A 127 6.58 -0.91 10.41
CA GLY A 127 5.69 0.16 10.00
C GLY A 127 4.24 -0.26 10.12
N ILE A 128 3.33 0.63 9.71
CA ILE A 128 1.90 0.39 9.73
C ILE A 128 1.26 0.73 8.38
N LYS A 129 0.35 -0.13 7.90
CA LYS A 129 -0.56 0.16 6.78
C LYS A 129 -1.92 0.52 7.31
N LEU A 130 -2.45 1.63 6.84
CA LEU A 130 -3.81 2.07 7.13
C LEU A 130 -4.56 2.38 5.84
N GLY A 131 -5.82 2.01 5.81
CA GLY A 131 -6.77 2.37 4.76
C GLY A 131 -7.98 3.06 5.37
N PRO A 132 -7.91 4.36 5.73
CA PRO A 132 -8.97 5.03 6.47
C PRO A 132 -10.35 4.92 5.82
N ASN A 133 -10.41 4.94 4.48
CA ASN A 133 -11.65 4.73 3.73
C ASN A 133 -12.16 3.28 3.81
N TYR A 134 -11.26 2.29 3.74
CA TYR A 134 -11.61 0.86 3.88
C TYR A 134 -12.00 0.50 5.31
N GLN A 135 -11.29 1.08 6.27
CA GLN A 135 -11.47 0.86 7.69
C GLN A 135 -12.58 1.74 8.29
N ASP A 136 -13.11 2.71 7.53
CA ASP A 136 -14.18 3.63 7.94
C ASP A 136 -13.85 4.41 9.23
N PHE A 137 -12.69 5.05 9.23
CA PHE A 137 -12.36 6.02 10.29
C PHE A 137 -11.84 7.33 9.71
N ASP A 138 -12.17 8.43 10.35
CA ASP A 138 -11.62 9.74 10.01
C ASP A 138 -10.14 9.81 10.47
N PRO A 139 -9.17 9.95 9.53
CA PRO A 139 -7.77 10.06 9.91
C PRO A 139 -7.43 11.36 10.67
N THR A 140 -8.35 12.33 10.71
CA THR A 140 -8.21 13.56 11.53
C THR A 140 -8.96 13.47 12.86
N GLY A 141 -9.59 12.34 13.14
CA GLY A 141 -10.34 12.10 14.37
C GLY A 141 -9.46 11.86 15.61
N PRO A 142 -10.01 12.05 16.81
CA PRO A 142 -9.25 11.96 18.06
C PRO A 142 -8.67 10.56 18.31
N GLU A 143 -9.37 9.48 17.90
CA GLU A 143 -8.88 8.10 18.03
C GLU A 143 -7.66 7.85 17.14
N ALA A 144 -7.71 8.33 15.89
CA ALA A 144 -6.59 8.25 14.96
C ALA A 144 -5.38 9.06 15.47
N PHE A 145 -5.61 10.26 15.97
CA PHE A 145 -4.55 11.12 16.52
C PHE A 145 -3.84 10.51 17.73
N LYS A 146 -4.56 9.77 18.59
CA LYS A 146 -3.93 9.01 19.69
C LYS A 146 -2.98 7.93 19.16
N MET A 147 -3.35 7.25 18.09
CA MET A 147 -2.50 6.25 17.45
C MET A 147 -1.29 6.93 16.77
N PHE A 148 -1.50 7.99 16.01
CA PHE A 148 -0.43 8.70 15.30
C PHE A 148 0.60 9.31 16.23
N SER A 149 0.17 9.85 17.37
CA SER A 149 1.09 10.33 18.41
C SER A 149 2.02 9.24 18.93
N ARG A 150 1.53 8.00 19.09
CA ARG A 150 2.36 6.86 19.47
C ARG A 150 3.32 6.47 18.34
N LEU A 151 2.84 6.42 17.09
CA LEU A 151 3.67 6.07 15.93
C LEU A 151 4.79 7.08 15.71
N GLU A 152 4.50 8.38 15.85
CA GLU A 152 5.50 9.44 15.75
C GLU A 152 6.56 9.31 16.84
N ALA A 153 6.15 9.14 18.10
CA ALA A 153 7.06 9.00 19.24
C ALA A 153 8.00 7.79 19.11
N ASP A 154 7.50 6.68 18.53
CA ASP A 154 8.27 5.46 18.34
C ASP A 154 9.00 5.42 16.97
N GLY A 155 8.81 6.44 16.12
CA GLY A 155 9.42 6.52 14.78
C GLY A 155 8.90 5.50 13.76
N ILE A 156 7.68 4.98 13.97
CA ILE A 156 7.05 3.97 13.12
C ILE A 156 6.39 4.67 11.92
N PRO A 157 6.80 4.38 10.67
CA PRO A 157 6.24 5.00 9.47
C PRO A 157 4.84 4.47 9.15
N ILE A 158 4.02 5.31 8.50
CA ILE A 158 2.69 4.97 8.01
C ILE A 158 2.67 4.89 6.48
N VAL A 159 2.05 3.84 5.96
CA VAL A 159 1.56 3.74 4.59
C VAL A 159 0.05 3.98 4.60
N PHE A 160 -0.40 5.12 4.10
CA PHE A 160 -1.82 5.40 3.91
C PHE A 160 -2.29 4.94 2.54
N HIS A 161 -3.37 4.15 2.48
CA HIS A 161 -4.13 4.05 1.24
C HIS A 161 -4.65 5.42 0.86
N GLN A 162 -4.43 5.83 -0.37
CA GLN A 162 -4.90 7.09 -0.94
C GLN A 162 -5.55 6.86 -2.29
N GLY A 163 -6.41 7.77 -2.68
CA GLY A 163 -7.03 7.69 -3.99
C GLY A 163 -8.38 6.98 -4.01
N THR A 164 -8.71 6.51 -5.20
CA THR A 164 -10.00 5.86 -5.44
C THR A 164 -10.11 4.49 -4.78
N SER A 165 -11.34 4.02 -4.64
CA SER A 165 -11.67 2.68 -4.18
C SER A 165 -12.83 2.11 -5.00
N PRO A 166 -12.82 0.81 -5.35
CA PRO A 166 -13.95 0.13 -5.96
C PRO A 166 -15.08 -0.16 -4.96
N MET A 167 -14.81 -0.02 -3.66
CA MET A 167 -15.78 -0.34 -2.60
C MET A 167 -16.76 0.82 -2.39
N ARG A 168 -18.06 0.53 -2.51
CA ARG A 168 -19.13 1.55 -2.41
C ARG A 168 -19.26 2.19 -1.03
N ASP A 169 -18.89 1.46 0.02
CA ASP A 169 -18.97 1.88 1.42
C ASP A 169 -17.66 2.46 1.96
N ALA A 170 -16.70 2.76 1.07
CA ALA A 170 -15.42 3.37 1.42
C ALA A 170 -15.45 4.88 1.12
N PRO A 171 -15.56 5.76 2.16
CA PRO A 171 -15.63 7.20 1.94
C PRO A 171 -14.36 7.76 1.29
N LEU A 172 -14.48 8.35 0.11
CA LEU A 172 -13.33 8.89 -0.64
C LEU A 172 -12.63 10.05 0.09
N SER A 173 -13.37 10.82 0.89
CA SER A 173 -12.79 11.93 1.68
C SER A 173 -11.71 11.47 2.67
N TYR A 174 -11.77 10.22 3.15
CA TYR A 174 -10.78 9.67 4.06
C TYR A 174 -9.48 9.22 3.35
N ALA A 175 -9.53 9.09 2.03
CA ALA A 175 -8.39 8.73 1.18
C ALA A 175 -7.94 9.89 0.26
N HIS A 176 -8.39 11.12 0.54
CA HIS A 176 -7.99 12.29 -0.21
C HIS A 176 -6.69 12.89 0.37
N PRO A 177 -5.69 13.26 -0.44
CA PRO A 177 -4.39 13.77 0.03
C PRO A 177 -4.50 14.95 1.00
N LEU A 178 -5.43 15.89 0.76
CA LEU A 178 -5.63 17.04 1.64
C LEU A 178 -6.15 16.67 3.04
N THR A 179 -6.74 15.50 3.21
CA THR A 179 -7.09 14.98 4.53
C THR A 179 -5.84 14.47 5.23
N THR A 180 -4.96 13.77 4.53
CA THR A 180 -3.67 13.32 5.06
C THR A 180 -2.71 14.50 5.32
N GLU A 181 -2.82 15.60 4.57
CA GLU A 181 -2.07 16.84 4.87
C GLU A 181 -2.32 17.33 6.28
N LYS A 182 -3.56 17.28 6.77
CA LYS A 182 -3.88 17.67 8.15
C LYS A 182 -3.16 16.80 9.18
N VAL A 183 -2.97 15.52 8.88
CA VAL A 183 -2.17 14.59 9.71
C VAL A 183 -0.70 14.99 9.67
N ALA A 184 -0.13 15.24 8.49
CA ALA A 184 1.26 15.66 8.33
C ALA A 184 1.58 17.00 9.05
N MET A 185 0.61 17.91 9.09
CA MET A 185 0.73 19.18 9.85
C MET A 185 0.68 18.95 11.36
N ALA A 186 -0.13 18.02 11.84
CA ALA A 186 -0.28 17.71 13.26
C ALA A 186 0.89 16.88 13.81
N PHE A 187 1.54 16.09 12.97
CA PHE A 187 2.62 15.15 13.29
C PHE A 187 3.81 15.35 12.33
N PRO A 188 4.61 16.40 12.51
CA PRO A 188 5.65 16.78 11.54
C PRO A 188 6.84 15.81 11.48
N ASP A 189 7.07 14.99 12.50
CA ASP A 189 8.13 13.98 12.54
C ASP A 189 7.65 12.59 12.12
N LEU A 190 6.33 12.40 11.94
CA LEU A 190 5.75 11.15 11.49
C LEU A 190 6.04 10.95 9.99
N LYS A 191 6.72 9.86 9.66
CA LYS A 191 6.98 9.49 8.25
C LYS A 191 5.72 8.92 7.60
N ILE A 192 5.26 9.57 6.54
CA ILE A 192 3.99 9.24 5.86
C ILE A 192 4.27 8.91 4.40
N MET A 193 3.72 7.80 3.92
CA MET A 193 3.69 7.43 2.52
C MET A 193 2.25 7.42 2.01
N LEU A 194 2.00 8.14 0.91
CA LEU A 194 0.73 8.21 0.20
C LEU A 194 0.72 7.16 -0.91
N ALA A 195 -0.14 6.15 -0.82
CA ALA A 195 -0.21 5.11 -1.82
C ALA A 195 -0.76 5.62 -3.17
N HIS A 196 -0.32 4.97 -4.28
CA HIS A 196 -0.92 5.10 -5.61
C HIS A 196 -0.84 6.51 -6.23
N LEU A 197 0.16 7.35 -5.85
CA LEU A 197 0.16 8.78 -6.15
C LEU A 197 -1.20 9.44 -5.85
N ALA A 198 -1.99 8.85 -4.95
CA ALA A 198 -3.37 9.21 -4.63
C ALA A 198 -4.30 9.30 -5.84
N HIS A 199 -4.12 8.45 -6.85
CA HIS A 199 -4.94 8.45 -8.06
C HIS A 199 -6.46 8.49 -7.77
N PRO A 200 -7.24 9.41 -8.38
CA PRO A 200 -6.91 10.34 -9.46
C PRO A 200 -6.48 11.75 -9.01
N TRP A 201 -6.12 11.98 -7.75
CA TRP A 201 -5.73 13.28 -7.19
C TRP A 201 -4.21 13.49 -7.15
N GLN A 202 -3.50 13.15 -8.25
CA GLN A 202 -2.04 13.26 -8.32
C GLN A 202 -1.53 14.69 -8.11
N VAL A 203 -2.29 15.71 -8.54
CA VAL A 203 -1.94 17.12 -8.32
C VAL A 203 -1.97 17.47 -6.84
N ASP A 204 -3.01 17.06 -6.13
CA ASP A 204 -3.11 17.28 -4.68
C ASP A 204 -2.05 16.47 -3.93
N CYS A 205 -1.79 15.23 -4.35
CA CYS A 205 -0.72 14.40 -3.81
C CYS A 205 0.63 15.08 -3.94
N LEU A 206 0.99 15.54 -5.15
CA LEU A 206 2.22 16.28 -5.39
C LEU A 206 2.35 17.50 -4.46
N THR A 207 1.27 18.26 -4.31
CA THR A 207 1.28 19.46 -3.47
C THR A 207 1.61 19.13 -2.02
N VAL A 208 1.02 18.07 -1.49
CA VAL A 208 1.27 17.58 -0.11
C VAL A 208 2.70 17.06 0.04
N VAL A 209 3.13 16.19 -0.87
CA VAL A 209 4.47 15.58 -0.87
C VAL A 209 5.57 16.65 -0.94
N ARG A 210 5.40 17.63 -1.82
CA ARG A 210 6.37 18.73 -1.98
C ARG A 210 6.44 19.64 -0.75
N LYS A 211 5.29 19.90 -0.14
CA LYS A 211 5.18 20.81 1.01
C LYS A 211 5.78 20.22 2.29
N HIS A 212 5.63 18.92 2.51
CA HIS A 212 5.99 18.26 3.76
C HIS A 212 7.25 17.40 3.60
N PRO A 213 8.34 17.68 4.34
CA PRO A 213 9.59 16.91 4.23
C PRO A 213 9.42 15.44 4.66
N ASN A 214 8.47 15.15 5.53
CA ASN A 214 8.15 13.83 6.09
C ASN A 214 7.10 13.05 5.30
N VAL A 215 6.73 13.49 4.09
CA VAL A 215 5.72 12.83 3.25
C VAL A 215 6.33 12.39 1.91
N TRP A 216 6.06 11.15 1.51
CA TRP A 216 6.43 10.53 0.24
C TRP A 216 5.18 9.97 -0.45
N ALA A 217 5.30 9.54 -1.70
CA ALA A 217 4.25 8.81 -2.40
C ALA A 217 4.81 7.59 -3.12
N ASP A 218 3.99 6.56 -3.34
CA ASP A 218 4.36 5.40 -4.14
C ASP A 218 3.61 5.33 -5.47
N VAL A 219 4.18 4.58 -6.42
CA VAL A 219 3.66 4.43 -7.78
C VAL A 219 2.80 3.18 -7.97
N SER A 220 2.48 2.47 -6.90
CA SER A 220 1.67 1.25 -6.99
C SER A 220 0.34 1.48 -7.71
N ALA A 221 -0.19 0.44 -8.34
CA ALA A 221 -1.47 0.45 -9.05
C ALA A 221 -1.61 1.52 -10.16
N GLN A 222 -0.50 2.02 -10.73
CA GLN A 222 -0.54 3.02 -11.81
C GLN A 222 -0.35 2.41 -13.22
N PHE A 223 0.31 1.29 -13.30
CA PHE A 223 0.85 0.73 -14.54
C PHE A 223 -0.20 0.36 -15.59
N TYR A 224 -1.38 -0.08 -15.18
CA TYR A 224 -2.53 -0.35 -16.07
C TYR A 224 -3.32 0.91 -16.46
N ARG A 225 -2.79 2.12 -16.13
CA ARG A 225 -3.34 3.43 -16.53
C ARG A 225 -2.24 4.28 -17.13
N PRO A 226 -1.70 3.97 -18.30
CA PRO A 226 -0.45 4.53 -18.82
C PRO A 226 -0.47 6.06 -18.96
N TYR A 227 -1.60 6.64 -19.37
CA TYR A 227 -1.73 8.10 -19.46
C TYR A 227 -1.70 8.76 -18.06
N SER A 228 -2.46 8.23 -17.12
CA SER A 228 -2.52 8.75 -15.75
C SER A 228 -1.19 8.59 -15.02
N PHE A 229 -0.50 7.48 -15.26
CA PHE A 229 0.84 7.23 -14.73
C PHE A 229 1.85 8.23 -15.31
N TRP A 230 1.89 8.36 -16.64
CA TRP A 230 2.73 9.37 -17.29
C TRP A 230 2.46 10.78 -16.75
N GLN A 231 1.18 11.16 -16.63
CA GLN A 231 0.79 12.48 -16.12
C GLN A 231 1.30 12.70 -14.69
N GLY A 232 1.11 11.73 -13.81
CA GLY A 232 1.60 11.80 -12.44
C GLY A 232 3.12 11.97 -12.38
N MET A 233 3.88 11.09 -13.04
CA MET A 233 5.33 11.16 -13.09
C MET A 233 5.84 12.47 -13.71
N ARG A 234 5.18 12.94 -14.78
CA ARG A 234 5.56 14.21 -15.44
C ARG A 234 5.34 15.40 -14.51
N LEU A 235 4.27 15.42 -13.71
CA LEU A 235 4.02 16.46 -12.71
C LEU A 235 5.10 16.48 -11.63
N PHE A 236 5.43 15.32 -11.05
CA PHE A 236 6.47 15.22 -10.03
C PHE A 236 7.84 15.64 -10.57
N HIS A 237 8.17 15.24 -11.81
CA HIS A 237 9.39 15.72 -12.48
C HIS A 237 9.40 17.25 -12.65
N GLU A 238 8.33 17.82 -13.20
CA GLU A 238 8.24 19.27 -13.46
C GLU A 238 8.39 20.11 -12.19
N TRP A 239 7.95 19.58 -11.06
CA TRP A 239 8.03 20.25 -9.76
C TRP A 239 9.28 19.87 -8.95
N GLY A 240 10.19 19.08 -9.50
CA GLY A 240 11.44 18.66 -8.86
C GLY A 240 11.22 17.86 -7.58
N CYS A 241 10.33 16.86 -7.62
CA CYS A 241 9.95 16.04 -6.48
C CYS A 241 10.07 14.52 -6.75
N THR A 242 10.76 14.11 -7.80
CA THR A 242 10.89 12.69 -8.17
C THR A 242 11.59 11.87 -7.10
N GLU A 243 12.53 12.46 -6.35
CA GLU A 243 13.22 11.81 -5.23
C GLU A 243 12.29 11.46 -4.05
N LYS A 244 11.05 11.94 -4.06
CA LYS A 244 10.02 11.61 -3.07
C LYS A 244 9.02 10.55 -3.56
N ILE A 245 9.26 9.99 -4.73
CA ILE A 245 8.48 8.87 -5.26
C ILE A 245 9.19 7.56 -4.93
N LEU A 246 8.44 6.60 -4.43
CA LEU A 246 8.91 5.28 -4.05
C LEU A 246 8.35 4.22 -5.01
N PHE A 247 9.19 3.25 -5.36
CA PHE A 247 8.76 2.11 -6.18
C PHE A 247 7.84 1.19 -5.39
N ALA A 248 6.75 0.75 -6.04
CA ALA A 248 5.77 -0.16 -5.44
C ALA A 248 4.92 -0.84 -6.51
N SER A 249 4.54 -2.10 -6.27
CA SER A 249 3.73 -2.88 -7.21
C SER A 249 2.24 -2.92 -6.88
N ASP A 250 1.86 -2.94 -5.63
CA ASP A 250 0.50 -3.32 -5.18
C ASP A 250 0.23 -4.82 -5.41
N TRP A 251 1.28 -5.66 -5.31
CA TRP A 251 1.10 -7.11 -5.45
C TRP A 251 -0.06 -7.61 -4.57
N PRO A 252 -0.95 -8.48 -5.04
CA PRO A 252 -0.92 -9.25 -6.28
C PRO A 252 -1.59 -8.58 -7.50
N VAL A 253 -2.02 -7.33 -7.39
CA VAL A 253 -2.72 -6.61 -8.48
C VAL A 253 -1.79 -6.47 -9.69
N THR A 254 -0.53 -6.15 -9.46
CA THR A 254 0.54 -6.20 -10.46
C THR A 254 1.77 -6.89 -9.86
N LYS A 255 2.81 -7.13 -10.67
CA LYS A 255 4.04 -7.77 -10.23
C LYS A 255 5.22 -6.80 -10.35
N PRO A 256 6.20 -6.84 -9.43
CA PRO A 256 7.34 -5.94 -9.46
C PRO A 256 8.09 -5.90 -10.80
N GLN A 257 8.22 -7.06 -11.49
CA GLN A 257 8.89 -7.09 -12.79
C GLN A 257 8.12 -6.31 -13.85
N ASP A 258 6.80 -6.51 -13.91
CA ASP A 258 5.93 -5.83 -14.88
C ASP A 258 5.97 -4.31 -14.63
N ASP A 259 6.00 -3.91 -13.38
CA ASP A 259 6.04 -2.51 -12.98
C ASP A 259 7.38 -1.83 -13.29
N ILE A 260 8.50 -2.54 -13.07
CA ILE A 260 9.82 -2.08 -13.51
C ILE A 260 9.85 -1.88 -15.03
N ASP A 261 9.28 -2.81 -15.78
CA ASP A 261 9.26 -2.73 -17.24
C ASP A 261 8.35 -1.60 -17.74
N HIS A 262 7.17 -1.40 -17.13
CA HIS A 262 6.29 -0.28 -17.44
C HIS A 262 6.92 1.08 -17.11
N LEU A 263 7.62 1.20 -15.97
CA LEU A 263 8.33 2.42 -15.62
C LEU A 263 9.38 2.78 -16.67
N ARG A 264 10.15 1.79 -17.15
CA ARG A 264 11.14 1.96 -18.22
C ARG A 264 10.51 2.31 -19.58
N LEU A 265 9.25 1.95 -19.79
CA LEU A 265 8.54 2.26 -21.04
C LEU A 265 7.91 3.66 -21.06
N LEU A 266 7.88 4.40 -19.96
CA LEU A 266 7.30 5.76 -19.92
C LEU A 266 7.87 6.72 -20.96
N PRO A 267 9.19 6.81 -21.21
CA PRO A 267 9.73 7.67 -22.24
C PRO A 267 9.25 7.29 -23.65
N LYS A 268 9.13 5.99 -23.92
CA LYS A 268 8.59 5.48 -25.19
C LYS A 268 7.11 5.83 -25.32
N PHE A 269 6.31 5.62 -24.26
CA PHE A 269 4.90 6.00 -24.23
C PHE A 269 4.72 7.49 -24.55
N ALA A 270 5.49 8.37 -23.91
CA ALA A 270 5.44 9.80 -24.17
C ALA A 270 5.72 10.12 -25.65
N LYS A 271 6.77 9.52 -26.23
CA LYS A 271 7.16 9.71 -27.62
C LYS A 271 6.06 9.24 -28.59
N ASP A 272 5.52 8.05 -28.38
CA ASP A 272 4.51 7.44 -29.26
C ASP A 272 3.20 8.24 -29.27
N HIS A 273 2.89 8.95 -28.17
CA HIS A 273 1.68 9.76 -28.02
C HIS A 273 1.93 11.28 -28.18
N HIS A 274 3.12 11.69 -28.62
CA HIS A 274 3.50 13.10 -28.76
C HIS A 274 3.33 13.93 -27.47
N LEU A 275 3.65 13.30 -26.33
CA LEU A 275 3.60 13.94 -25.02
C LEU A 275 5.00 14.41 -24.59
N PRO A 276 5.11 15.39 -23.67
CA PRO A 276 6.40 15.77 -23.10
C PRO A 276 7.10 14.59 -22.45
N THR A 277 8.41 14.45 -22.72
CA THR A 277 9.21 13.36 -22.16
C THR A 277 9.52 13.56 -20.67
N ILE A 278 9.81 12.47 -20.00
CA ILE A 278 10.42 12.44 -18.66
C ILE A 278 11.83 11.90 -18.89
N PRO A 279 12.90 12.57 -18.41
CA PRO A 279 14.28 12.07 -18.54
C PRO A 279 14.43 10.70 -17.85
N GLU A 280 15.28 9.83 -18.41
CA GLU A 280 15.58 8.52 -17.83
C GLU A 280 16.33 8.61 -16.48
N ALA A 281 16.92 9.76 -16.17
CA ALA A 281 17.66 9.98 -14.93
C ALA A 281 16.76 10.35 -13.74
N ASP A 282 15.49 10.59 -13.99
CA ASP A 282 14.49 10.93 -12.98
C ASP A 282 13.62 9.71 -12.66
#